data_57008f5fdd7ac802d26f738798881754
#
_entry.id   57008f5fdd7ac802d26f738798881754
#
_cell.length_a   1.000
_cell.length_b   1.000
_cell.length_c   1.000
_cell.angle_alpha   90.00
_cell.angle_beta   90.00
_cell.angle_gamma   90.00
#
_symmetry.space_group_name_H-M   'P 1'
#
loop_
_entity.id
_entity.type
_entity.pdbx_description
1 polymer ?
#
loop_
_entity_poly.entity_id
_entity_poly.type
_entity_poly.pdbx_seq_one_letter_code
_entity_poly.pdbx_strand_id
1 'polypeptide(L)'
;MTTAVRTIDLRSDTVTLPSPAMRQAMATADIGDDLLGDDPTTKRLEAMAAERMGKEAAIFVASGTMGNLVSQLAHLGRGQELIAPNGSHILNHEAAGHAVIVGASARTVAYRSAYS
;
A
#
# COMPACT_ATOMS: atom_id res chain seq x y z
N MET A 1 26.30 -26.20 -23.65
CA MET A 1 25.21 -25.86 -22.70
C MET A 1 25.30 -24.37 -22.47
N THR A 2 24.38 -23.59 -23.02
CA THR A 2 24.31 -22.13 -22.83
C THR A 2 23.71 -21.90 -21.47
N THR A 3 24.48 -21.40 -20.50
CA THR A 3 23.98 -20.96 -19.22
C THR A 3 23.06 -19.77 -19.48
N ALA A 4 21.76 -19.96 -19.26
CA ALA A 4 20.81 -18.86 -19.34
C ALA A 4 21.20 -17.80 -18.30
N VAL A 5 21.52 -16.60 -18.76
CA VAL A 5 21.81 -15.45 -17.88
C VAL A 5 20.51 -15.10 -17.16
N ARG A 6 20.50 -15.26 -15.83
CA ARG A 6 19.35 -14.86 -15.01
C ARG A 6 19.35 -13.33 -14.90
N THR A 7 18.34 -12.69 -15.47
CA THR A 7 18.12 -11.26 -15.30
C THR A 7 17.58 -10.98 -13.90
N ILE A 8 18.23 -10.08 -13.17
CA ILE A 8 17.75 -9.55 -11.88
C ILE A 8 17.17 -8.18 -12.15
N ASP A 9 15.86 -8.05 -11.98
CA ASP A 9 15.13 -6.81 -12.23
C ASP A 9 14.84 -6.10 -10.89
N LEU A 10 15.47 -4.94 -10.68
CA LEU A 10 15.34 -4.13 -9.48
C LEU A 10 14.65 -2.78 -9.73
N ARG A 11 13.93 -2.65 -10.85
CA ARG A 11 13.24 -1.39 -11.21
C ARG A 11 12.11 -1.04 -10.26
N SER A 12 11.35 -2.03 -9.78
CA SER A 12 10.19 -1.85 -8.89
C SER A 12 9.81 -3.18 -8.26
N ASP A 13 9.20 -3.15 -7.08
CA ASP A 13 8.53 -4.30 -6.47
C ASP A 13 7.38 -4.82 -7.35
N THR A 14 6.74 -3.96 -8.12
CA THR A 14 5.61 -4.31 -9.02
C THR A 14 5.99 -5.28 -10.15
N VAL A 15 7.26 -5.45 -10.48
CA VAL A 15 7.73 -6.45 -11.47
C VAL A 15 7.92 -7.84 -10.86
N THR A 16 7.79 -7.98 -9.54
CA THR A 16 7.92 -9.27 -8.86
C THR A 16 6.70 -10.16 -9.12
N LEU A 17 6.94 -11.46 -9.18
CA LEU A 17 5.87 -12.44 -9.39
C LEU A 17 5.68 -13.29 -8.13
N PRO A 18 4.44 -13.70 -7.83
CA PRO A 18 4.17 -14.60 -6.72
C PRO A 18 4.88 -15.95 -6.94
N SER A 19 5.45 -16.49 -5.88
CA SER A 19 6.05 -17.82 -5.88
C SER A 19 4.98 -18.90 -6.11
N PRO A 20 5.38 -20.15 -6.49
CA PRO A 20 4.43 -21.25 -6.58
C PRO A 20 3.63 -21.48 -5.28
N ALA A 21 4.28 -21.35 -4.11
CA ALA A 21 3.61 -21.48 -2.82
C ALA A 21 2.58 -20.36 -2.58
N MET A 22 2.90 -19.12 -2.96
CA MET A 22 1.95 -18.00 -2.89
C MET A 22 0.74 -18.23 -3.80
N ARG A 23 0.96 -18.72 -5.04
CA ARG A 23 -0.12 -19.06 -5.97
C ARG A 23 -1.03 -20.16 -5.41
N GLN A 24 -0.44 -21.19 -4.80
CA GLN A 24 -1.19 -22.26 -4.16
C GLN A 24 -2.01 -21.72 -2.97
N ALA A 25 -1.42 -20.89 -2.12
CA ALA A 25 -2.13 -20.27 -1.00
C ALA A 25 -3.33 -19.45 -1.46
N MET A 26 -3.18 -18.65 -2.53
CA MET A 26 -4.30 -17.91 -3.13
C MET A 26 -5.40 -18.83 -3.67
N ALA A 27 -5.03 -19.95 -4.31
CA ALA A 27 -5.98 -20.87 -4.92
C ALA A 27 -6.79 -21.69 -3.88
N THR A 28 -6.24 -21.86 -2.68
CA THR A 28 -6.84 -22.69 -1.62
C THR A 28 -7.25 -21.89 -0.39
N ALA A 29 -7.21 -20.56 -0.46
CA ALA A 29 -7.62 -19.71 0.65
C ALA A 29 -9.12 -19.89 0.95
N ASP A 30 -9.44 -20.00 2.23
CA ASP A 30 -10.82 -19.90 2.69
C ASP A 30 -11.30 -18.46 2.46
N ILE A 31 -12.47 -18.31 1.87
CA ILE A 31 -13.07 -17.01 1.54
C ILE A 31 -14.40 -16.84 2.25
N GLY A 32 -14.75 -15.60 2.52
CA GLY A 32 -16.02 -15.19 3.09
C GLY A 32 -16.38 -13.78 2.67
N ASP A 33 -17.48 -13.25 3.18
CA ASP A 33 -17.90 -11.88 2.91
C ASP A 33 -17.15 -10.91 3.84
N ASP A 34 -16.21 -10.15 3.27
CA ASP A 34 -15.43 -9.18 4.03
C ASP A 34 -16.28 -7.98 4.51
N LEU A 35 -17.33 -7.62 3.78
CA LEU A 35 -18.28 -6.58 4.20
C LEU A 35 -18.98 -6.92 5.52
N LEU A 36 -19.34 -8.20 5.68
CA LEU A 36 -19.91 -8.71 6.93
C LEU A 36 -18.84 -9.10 7.96
N GLY A 37 -17.58 -8.98 7.59
CA GLY A 37 -16.47 -9.41 8.42
C GLY A 37 -16.40 -10.93 8.58
N ASP A 38 -16.76 -11.70 7.56
CA ASP A 38 -16.77 -13.15 7.61
C ASP A 38 -15.63 -13.80 6.83
N ASP A 39 -14.78 -13.02 6.14
CA ASP A 39 -13.61 -13.57 5.44
C ASP A 39 -12.50 -13.97 6.44
N PRO A 40 -12.22 -15.28 6.60
CA PRO A 40 -11.25 -15.76 7.58
C PRO A 40 -9.80 -15.45 7.16
N THR A 41 -9.53 -15.38 5.86
CA THR A 41 -8.19 -15.11 5.33
C THR A 41 -7.84 -13.64 5.51
N THR A 42 -8.76 -12.73 5.24
CA THR A 42 -8.58 -11.29 5.50
C THR A 42 -8.36 -11.02 6.98
N LYS A 43 -9.20 -11.57 7.86
CA LYS A 43 -9.02 -11.44 9.33
C LYS A 43 -7.67 -11.93 9.80
N ARG A 44 -7.21 -13.07 9.29
CA ARG A 44 -5.90 -13.61 9.62
C ARG A 44 -4.76 -12.70 9.14
N LEU A 45 -4.87 -12.14 7.94
CA LEU A 45 -3.88 -11.21 7.40
C LEU A 45 -3.77 -9.96 8.27
N GLU A 46 -4.90 -9.36 8.64
CA GLU A 46 -4.95 -8.17 9.49
C GLU A 46 -4.35 -8.44 10.87
N ALA A 47 -4.73 -9.54 11.51
CA ALA A 47 -4.17 -9.93 12.81
C ALA A 47 -2.65 -10.14 12.75
N MET A 48 -2.15 -10.84 11.72
CA MET A 48 -0.72 -11.06 11.53
C MET A 48 0.04 -9.76 11.24
N ALA A 49 -0.55 -8.84 10.48
CA ALA A 49 0.05 -7.54 10.19
C ALA A 49 0.13 -6.69 11.47
N ALA A 50 -0.95 -6.61 12.24
CA ALA A 50 -0.99 -5.89 13.51
C ALA A 50 0.07 -6.42 14.49
N GLU A 51 0.15 -7.75 14.68
CA GLU A 51 1.14 -8.39 15.52
C GLU A 51 2.58 -8.06 15.09
N ARG A 52 2.90 -8.24 13.81
CA ARG A 52 4.25 -7.97 13.29
C ARG A 52 4.69 -6.52 13.42
N MET A 53 3.74 -5.59 13.31
CA MET A 53 3.99 -4.16 13.42
C MET A 53 3.87 -3.65 14.86
N GLY A 54 3.51 -4.49 15.82
CA GLY A 54 3.29 -4.12 17.22
C GLY A 54 2.17 -3.07 17.35
N LYS A 55 1.10 -3.22 16.55
CA LYS A 55 -0.06 -2.33 16.52
C LYS A 55 -1.30 -3.03 17.05
N GLU A 56 -2.26 -2.23 17.52
CA GLU A 56 -3.52 -2.71 18.05
C GLU A 56 -4.37 -3.40 16.97
N ALA A 57 -4.36 -2.84 15.76
CA ALA A 57 -5.12 -3.36 14.63
C ALA A 57 -4.41 -3.06 13.29
N ALA A 58 -4.85 -3.73 12.26
CA ALA A 58 -4.53 -3.44 10.87
C ALA A 58 -5.80 -3.56 10.03
N ILE A 59 -5.80 -2.95 8.87
CA ILE A 59 -6.89 -3.05 7.90
C ILE A 59 -6.33 -3.43 6.53
N PHE A 60 -6.98 -4.40 5.88
CA PHE A 60 -6.71 -4.72 4.48
C PHE A 60 -7.41 -3.72 3.56
N VAL A 61 -6.73 -3.26 2.52
CA VAL A 61 -7.28 -2.36 1.50
C VAL A 61 -6.96 -2.89 0.11
N ALA A 62 -7.82 -2.59 -0.84
CA ALA A 62 -7.73 -3.12 -2.21
C ALA A 62 -6.54 -2.56 -3.01
N SER A 63 -5.95 -1.45 -2.59
CA SER A 63 -4.79 -0.84 -3.27
C SER A 63 -3.98 0.05 -2.32
N GLY A 64 -2.71 0.30 -2.68
CA GLY A 64 -1.87 1.26 -1.98
C GLY A 64 -2.44 2.69 -1.99
N THR A 65 -3.05 3.11 -3.11
CA THR A 65 -3.75 4.39 -3.20
C THR A 65 -4.90 4.49 -2.21
N MET A 66 -5.70 3.43 -2.07
CA MET A 66 -6.76 3.37 -1.05
C MET A 66 -6.18 3.46 0.35
N GLY A 67 -5.08 2.74 0.64
CA GLY A 67 -4.38 2.81 1.92
C GLY A 67 -3.91 4.21 2.26
N ASN A 68 -3.31 4.91 1.31
CA ASN A 68 -2.89 6.30 1.47
C ASN A 68 -4.07 7.24 1.75
N LEU A 69 -5.17 7.10 1.00
CA LEU A 69 -6.36 7.94 1.19
C LEU A 69 -7.04 7.69 2.54
N VAL A 70 -7.21 6.44 2.93
CA VAL A 70 -7.80 6.07 4.24
C VAL A 70 -6.94 6.61 5.38
N SER A 71 -5.62 6.48 5.29
CA SER A 71 -4.69 7.03 6.29
C SER A 71 -4.80 8.55 6.38
N GLN A 72 -4.87 9.25 5.25
CA GLN A 72 -5.04 10.70 5.23
C GLN A 72 -6.38 11.11 5.84
N LEU A 73 -7.49 10.43 5.49
CA LEU A 73 -8.82 10.70 6.05
C LEU A 73 -8.88 10.48 7.57
N ALA A 74 -8.11 9.51 8.08
CA ALA A 74 -8.04 9.25 9.51
C ALA A 74 -7.30 10.35 10.30
N HIS A 75 -6.39 11.08 9.65
CA HIS A 75 -5.52 12.07 10.30
C HIS A 75 -5.81 13.52 9.92
N LEU A 76 -6.51 13.77 8.82
CA LEU A 76 -6.72 15.11 8.26
C LEU A 76 -8.19 15.44 8.10
N GLY A 77 -8.55 16.66 8.48
CA GLY A 77 -9.81 17.29 8.13
C GLY A 77 -9.68 18.21 6.91
N ARG A 78 -10.82 18.62 6.39
CA ARG A 78 -10.87 19.60 5.27
C ARG A 78 -10.16 20.89 5.66
N GLY A 79 -9.34 21.42 4.76
CA GLY A 79 -8.57 22.64 4.96
C GLY A 79 -7.29 22.49 5.77
N GLN A 80 -7.00 21.29 6.27
CA GLN A 80 -5.71 20.98 6.89
C GLN A 80 -4.62 20.78 5.87
N GLU A 81 -3.37 20.74 6.31
CA GLU A 81 -2.20 20.68 5.45
C GLU A 81 -1.46 19.36 5.61
N LEU A 82 -1.14 18.75 4.47
CA LEU A 82 -0.29 17.58 4.34
C LEU A 82 1.12 18.03 3.94
N ILE A 83 2.13 17.61 4.66
CA ILE A 83 3.53 17.85 4.31
C ILE A 83 4.11 16.58 3.67
N ALA A 84 4.59 16.70 2.44
CA ALA A 84 5.15 15.56 1.72
C ALA A 84 6.30 15.97 0.79
N PRO A 85 7.24 15.06 0.49
CA PRO A 85 8.25 15.30 -0.53
C PRO A 85 7.61 15.56 -1.90
N ASN A 86 8.18 16.48 -2.69
CA ASN A 86 7.67 16.84 -4.01
C ASN A 86 7.59 15.65 -5.00
N GLY A 87 8.38 14.58 -4.80
CA GLY A 87 8.36 13.35 -5.59
C GLY A 87 7.44 12.25 -5.04
N SER A 88 6.65 12.50 -3.98
CA SER A 88 5.84 11.45 -3.36
C SER A 88 4.69 10.99 -4.25
N HIS A 89 4.35 9.71 -4.14
CA HIS A 89 3.29 9.06 -4.91
C HIS A 89 1.92 9.72 -4.67
N ILE A 90 1.61 10.05 -3.42
CA ILE A 90 0.35 10.70 -3.01
C ILE A 90 0.09 12.04 -3.70
N LEU A 91 1.15 12.76 -4.10
CA LEU A 91 1.03 14.02 -4.81
C LEU A 91 0.95 13.85 -6.32
N ASN A 92 1.69 12.87 -6.88
CA ASN A 92 1.94 12.82 -8.33
C ASN A 92 1.18 11.71 -9.05
N HIS A 93 0.72 10.66 -8.33
CA HIS A 93 0.20 9.45 -8.97
C HIS A 93 -1.15 8.96 -8.42
N GLU A 94 -1.83 9.77 -7.59
CA GLU A 94 -3.11 9.40 -6.96
C GLU A 94 -4.25 10.36 -7.29
N ALA A 95 -4.25 10.91 -8.52
CA ALA A 95 -5.31 11.75 -9.05
C ALA A 95 -5.72 12.92 -8.12
N ALA A 96 -4.75 13.53 -7.44
CA ALA A 96 -4.97 14.58 -6.45
C ALA A 96 -5.95 14.20 -5.31
N GLY A 97 -6.00 12.92 -4.94
CA GLY A 97 -6.92 12.39 -3.92
C GLY A 97 -6.86 13.13 -2.58
N HIS A 98 -5.67 13.59 -2.18
CA HIS A 98 -5.47 14.42 -0.99
C HIS A 98 -6.33 15.71 -1.03
N ALA A 99 -6.51 16.32 -2.20
CA ALA A 99 -7.28 17.54 -2.35
C ALA A 99 -8.77 17.23 -2.61
N VAL A 100 -9.06 16.29 -3.52
CA VAL A 100 -10.42 16.02 -3.99
C VAL A 100 -11.25 15.24 -2.97
N ILE A 101 -10.65 14.23 -2.33
CA ILE A 101 -11.34 13.32 -1.41
C ILE A 101 -11.15 13.79 0.04
N VAL A 102 -9.89 14.01 0.45
CA VAL A 102 -9.57 14.41 1.83
C VAL A 102 -9.87 15.90 2.06
N GLY A 103 -9.73 16.74 1.04
CA GLY A 103 -9.90 18.18 1.15
C GLY A 103 -8.71 18.87 1.82
N ALA A 104 -7.55 18.23 1.83
CA ALA A 104 -6.32 18.76 2.39
C ALA A 104 -5.51 19.52 1.33
N SER A 105 -4.81 20.58 1.75
CA SER A 105 -3.78 21.20 0.93
C SER A 105 -2.46 20.46 1.09
N ALA A 106 -1.59 20.53 0.07
CA ALA A 106 -0.28 19.91 0.15
C ALA A 106 0.83 20.96 0.20
N ARG A 107 1.71 20.83 1.20
CA ARG A 107 2.97 21.56 1.26
C ARG A 107 4.10 20.62 0.88
N THR A 108 4.79 20.96 -0.17
CA THR A 108 5.91 20.14 -0.64
C THR A 108 7.22 20.56 0.03
N VAL A 109 8.05 19.57 0.31
CA VAL A 109 9.44 19.75 0.71
C VAL A 109 10.35 19.14 -0.35
N ALA A 110 11.52 19.75 -0.53
CA ALA A 110 12.49 19.25 -1.50
C ALA A 110 12.95 17.84 -1.10
N TYR A 111 12.85 16.90 -2.03
CA TYR A 111 13.47 15.60 -1.87
C TYR A 111 14.95 15.70 -2.23
N ARG A 112 15.82 15.50 -1.26
CA ARG A 112 17.24 15.28 -1.54
C ARG A 112 17.46 13.79 -1.73
N SER A 113 17.78 13.39 -2.94
CA SER A 113 18.26 12.03 -3.19
C SER A 113 19.56 11.82 -2.40
N ALA A 114 19.70 10.66 -1.78
CA ALA A 114 20.96 10.27 -1.14
C ALA A 114 22.12 10.13 -2.16
N TYR A 115 21.83 10.26 -3.44
CA TYR A 115 22.74 10.11 -4.58
C TYR A 115 22.92 11.41 -5.39
N SER A 116 22.44 12.54 -4.88
CA SER A 116 22.64 13.88 -5.50
C SER A 116 23.69 14.69 -4.74
#